data_05e6b6a7c3c35c96262ee48f0928d349
#
_entry.id   05e6b6a7c3c35c96262ee48f0928d349
#
_cell.length_a   1.000
_cell.length_b   1.000
_cell.length_c   1.000
_cell.angle_alpha   90.00
_cell.angle_beta   90.00
_cell.angle_gamma   90.00
#
_symmetry.space_group_name_H-M   'P 1'
#
loop_
_entity.id
_entity.type
_entity.pdbx_description
1 polymer ?
#
loop_
_entity_poly.entity_id
_entity_poly.type
_entity_poly.pdbx_seq_one_letter_code
_entity_poly.pdbx_strand_id
1 'polypeptide(L)'
;MKMKMFTMLFALSVGATATFAQKGVEDGSRFGHGQDSIRCLQNISIYTEYVKTENFKDAYTPWKAVFTEAPFAQVGTYTNGAKILRALIASSKDGKQQKAYLDELMAVHDQRIKYLDQLNKLVKAKTTKGAILGMKAHDYIIFSGQNVDVNQAYNMVKEAVEMEKENSDYFMFQDMMDISSRKLKVDSNHKEQFIQDYLAVAGYADAAFKAATKKNEQQMLKIAKDNVDAYFINSGTATCENLQAIYGPKVAQNKSNLEYLKQVISIMQLLKCTNEEAYFEASEAAHAMEPTAATAAGCGYMYYKKGDIEKSLNYFDQAIELEQDPVEKANNCYNAAVVLMSKKQYSRAKQYANKAISFNANSGKSYILIAQMYAASPSWSDEAAMNKCTYFAVLDKLARAKSVDPSVEEEANKLIGIYSGYTPKDEDLFFLGLKKGDTVNIGGWIGETTKIR
;
A
#
# COMPACT_ATOMS: atom_id res chain seq x y z
N MET A 1 86.29 -1.73 0.53
CA MET A 1 85.02 -1.58 1.22
C MET A 1 84.05 -2.63 0.67
N LYS A 2 83.77 -3.71 1.43
CA LYS A 2 83.06 -4.91 0.94
C LYS A 2 81.56 -4.71 1.18
N MET A 3 80.78 -4.71 0.14
CA MET A 3 79.32 -4.66 0.17
C MET A 3 78.77 -6.12 0.29
N LYS A 4 78.16 -6.42 1.40
CA LYS A 4 77.52 -7.73 1.62
C LYS A 4 76.11 -7.70 0.99
N MET A 5 75.95 -8.55 0.00
CA MET A 5 74.67 -8.82 -0.65
C MET A 5 73.88 -9.78 0.21
N PHE A 6 72.73 -9.33 0.78
CA PHE A 6 71.80 -10.16 1.53
C PHE A 6 70.77 -10.74 0.55
N THR A 7 70.93 -12.02 0.27
CA THR A 7 69.93 -12.77 -0.52
C THR A 7 68.78 -13.17 0.41
N MET A 8 67.61 -12.53 0.23
CA MET A 8 66.42 -12.88 0.94
C MET A 8 65.68 -13.98 0.15
N LEU A 9 65.71 -15.20 0.64
CA LEU A 9 64.94 -16.33 0.12
C LEU A 9 63.46 -16.10 0.47
N PHE A 10 62.66 -15.79 -0.53
CA PHE A 10 61.20 -15.80 -0.42
C PHE A 10 60.73 -17.24 -0.62
N ALA A 11 60.41 -17.91 0.48
CA ALA A 11 59.70 -19.20 0.45
C ALA A 11 58.26 -18.97 0.03
N LEU A 12 57.94 -19.19 -1.26
CA LEU A 12 56.55 -19.32 -1.73
C LEU A 12 55.97 -20.59 -1.10
N SER A 13 55.24 -20.45 0.00
CA SER A 13 54.30 -21.46 0.43
C SER A 13 53.12 -21.46 -0.56
N VAL A 14 53.19 -22.31 -1.57
CA VAL A 14 52.04 -22.70 -2.37
C VAL A 14 51.11 -23.47 -1.47
N GLY A 15 50.21 -22.77 -0.78
CA GLY A 15 49.06 -23.40 -0.16
C GLY A 15 48.27 -24.05 -1.28
N ALA A 16 48.37 -25.36 -1.42
CA ALA A 16 47.46 -26.14 -2.22
C ALA A 16 46.06 -25.99 -1.59
N THR A 17 45.32 -24.97 -2.00
CA THR A 17 43.88 -24.98 -1.89
C THR A 17 43.45 -26.17 -2.76
N ALA A 18 43.16 -27.30 -2.14
CA ALA A 18 42.41 -28.37 -2.78
C ALA A 18 41.08 -27.74 -3.28
N THR A 19 41.08 -27.25 -4.47
CA THR A 19 39.84 -26.94 -5.19
C THR A 19 39.18 -28.30 -5.38
N PHE A 20 38.23 -28.61 -4.48
CA PHE A 20 37.30 -29.72 -4.74
C PHE A 20 36.61 -29.38 -6.06
N ALA A 21 37.06 -30.05 -7.15
CA ALA A 21 36.42 -29.93 -8.44
C ALA A 21 34.94 -30.22 -8.22
N GLN A 22 34.05 -29.30 -8.66
CA GLN A 22 32.59 -29.49 -8.56
C GLN A 22 32.23 -30.59 -9.55
N LYS A 23 32.24 -31.82 -9.05
CA LYS A 23 31.95 -33.02 -9.85
C LYS A 23 30.54 -32.93 -10.41
N GLY A 24 30.41 -33.23 -11.72
CA GLY A 24 29.15 -33.09 -12.43
C GLY A 24 28.94 -31.76 -13.15
N VAL A 25 29.75 -30.73 -12.90
CA VAL A 25 29.72 -29.46 -13.66
C VAL A 25 30.69 -29.49 -14.84
N GLU A 26 31.86 -30.10 -14.66
CA GLU A 26 32.89 -30.15 -15.69
C GLU A 26 32.51 -31.00 -16.89
N ASP A 27 31.75 -32.09 -16.68
CA ASP A 27 31.34 -33.04 -17.73
C ASP A 27 29.82 -33.14 -17.98
N GLY A 28 29.03 -32.26 -17.31
CA GLY A 28 27.57 -32.25 -17.41
C GLY A 28 26.83 -33.32 -16.64
N SER A 29 27.54 -34.18 -15.89
CA SER A 29 26.93 -35.20 -15.03
C SER A 29 26.33 -34.59 -13.76
N ARG A 30 25.10 -35.03 -13.39
CA ARG A 30 24.41 -34.56 -12.20
C ARG A 30 25.04 -35.01 -10.88
N PHE A 31 25.61 -36.19 -10.84
CA PHE A 31 26.03 -36.88 -9.63
C PHE A 31 27.53 -37.22 -9.63
N GLY A 32 28.24 -36.98 -10.72
CA GLY A 32 29.59 -37.50 -10.97
C GLY A 32 29.53 -38.88 -11.60
N HIS A 33 30.66 -39.61 -11.64
CA HIS A 33 30.80 -40.93 -12.26
C HIS A 33 31.36 -41.96 -11.27
N GLY A 34 31.06 -43.24 -11.50
CA GLY A 34 31.60 -44.37 -10.74
C GLY A 34 31.32 -44.25 -9.24
N GLN A 35 32.35 -44.34 -8.44
CA GLN A 35 32.24 -44.25 -6.95
C GLN A 35 31.78 -42.91 -6.44
N ASP A 36 32.06 -41.82 -7.15
CA ASP A 36 31.57 -40.47 -6.79
C ASP A 36 30.06 -40.37 -6.93
N SER A 37 29.48 -40.93 -7.99
CA SER A 37 28.03 -41.00 -8.19
C SER A 37 27.34 -41.82 -7.09
N ILE A 38 27.90 -42.96 -6.72
CA ILE A 38 27.38 -43.80 -5.61
C ILE A 38 27.39 -43.01 -4.31
N ARG A 39 28.52 -42.38 -3.96
CA ARG A 39 28.68 -41.58 -2.75
C ARG A 39 27.69 -40.39 -2.74
N CYS A 40 27.54 -39.70 -3.86
CA CYS A 40 26.60 -38.59 -3.98
C CYS A 40 25.16 -39.05 -3.69
N LEU A 41 24.70 -40.13 -4.32
CA LEU A 41 23.35 -40.65 -4.12
C LEU A 41 23.13 -41.18 -2.69
N GLN A 42 24.14 -41.84 -2.10
CA GLN A 42 24.07 -42.22 -0.69
C GLN A 42 23.93 -41.04 0.23
N ASN A 43 24.73 -39.99 0.06
CA ASN A 43 24.64 -38.76 0.87
C ASN A 43 23.28 -38.09 0.70
N ILE A 44 22.73 -38.05 -0.53
CA ILE A 44 21.36 -37.53 -0.78
C ILE A 44 20.34 -38.33 0.04
N SER A 45 20.40 -39.65 0.03
CA SER A 45 19.49 -40.50 0.79
C SER A 45 19.61 -40.25 2.29
N ILE A 46 20.84 -40.23 2.80
CA ILE A 46 21.14 -40.06 4.24
C ILE A 46 20.63 -38.71 4.74
N TYR A 47 21.03 -37.59 4.12
CA TYR A 47 20.60 -36.29 4.64
C TYR A 47 19.07 -36.08 4.45
N THR A 48 18.49 -36.64 3.41
CA THR A 48 17.04 -36.52 3.22
C THR A 48 16.27 -37.23 4.33
N GLU A 49 16.71 -38.37 4.76
CA GLU A 49 16.11 -39.12 5.88
C GLU A 49 16.29 -38.38 7.22
N TYR A 50 17.47 -37.84 7.49
CA TYR A 50 17.72 -37.03 8.67
C TYR A 50 16.86 -35.72 8.65
N VAL A 51 16.67 -35.09 7.51
CA VAL A 51 15.79 -33.90 7.41
C VAL A 51 14.33 -34.24 7.66
N LYS A 52 13.84 -35.42 7.21
CA LYS A 52 12.47 -35.88 7.50
C LYS A 52 12.24 -36.14 8.98
N THR A 53 13.26 -36.62 9.66
CA THR A 53 13.22 -36.91 11.12
C THR A 53 13.70 -35.73 11.98
N GLU A 54 13.87 -34.54 11.38
CA GLU A 54 14.35 -33.31 12.01
C GLU A 54 15.72 -33.43 12.70
N ASN A 55 16.49 -34.44 12.36
CA ASN A 55 17.84 -34.61 12.85
C ASN A 55 18.85 -33.79 12.01
N PHE A 56 18.76 -32.48 12.11
CA PHE A 56 19.50 -31.56 11.26
C PHE A 56 21.02 -31.59 11.52
N LYS A 57 21.45 -31.92 12.72
CA LYS A 57 22.88 -32.02 13.07
C LYS A 57 23.56 -33.14 12.27
N ASP A 58 22.94 -34.30 12.21
CA ASP A 58 23.50 -35.45 11.48
C ASP A 58 23.26 -35.31 9.95
N ALA A 59 22.26 -34.53 9.55
CA ALA A 59 22.03 -34.20 8.15
C ALA A 59 23.13 -33.32 7.54
N TYR A 60 23.81 -32.50 8.34
CA TYR A 60 24.72 -31.45 7.86
C TYR A 60 25.89 -31.99 7.03
N THR A 61 26.62 -32.96 7.53
CA THR A 61 27.84 -33.48 6.87
C THR A 61 27.52 -34.11 5.51
N PRO A 62 26.60 -35.08 5.39
CA PRO A 62 26.25 -35.66 4.07
C PRO A 62 25.62 -34.64 3.10
N TRP A 63 24.81 -33.69 3.62
CA TRP A 63 24.31 -32.61 2.81
C TRP A 63 25.44 -31.72 2.27
N LYS A 64 26.39 -31.32 3.12
CA LYS A 64 27.51 -30.45 2.74
C LYS A 64 28.37 -31.06 1.64
N ALA A 65 28.59 -32.34 1.70
CA ALA A 65 29.31 -33.07 0.64
C ALA A 65 28.61 -32.94 -0.72
N VAL A 66 27.28 -33.16 -0.76
CA VAL A 66 26.50 -33.01 -2.03
C VAL A 66 26.46 -31.56 -2.48
N PHE A 67 26.25 -30.61 -1.57
CA PHE A 67 26.23 -29.18 -1.89
C PHE A 67 27.52 -28.72 -2.54
N THR A 68 28.65 -29.22 -2.07
CA THR A 68 30.00 -28.85 -2.56
C THR A 68 30.37 -29.59 -3.83
N GLU A 69 30.10 -30.90 -3.92
CA GLU A 69 30.62 -31.75 -4.99
C GLU A 69 29.66 -31.87 -6.18
N ALA A 70 28.34 -31.71 -5.97
CA ALA A 70 27.32 -31.92 -7.00
C ALA A 70 26.25 -30.80 -6.96
N PRO A 71 26.59 -29.56 -7.30
CA PRO A 71 25.78 -28.37 -7.06
C PRO A 71 24.43 -28.36 -7.81
N PHE A 72 24.26 -29.09 -8.89
CA PHE A 72 22.99 -29.22 -9.60
C PHE A 72 22.39 -30.63 -9.58
N ALA A 73 22.79 -31.44 -8.60
CA ALA A 73 22.23 -32.77 -8.43
C ALA A 73 20.70 -32.76 -8.33
N GLN A 74 20.16 -31.90 -7.50
CA GLN A 74 18.71 -31.70 -7.33
C GLN A 74 18.36 -30.41 -6.60
N VAL A 75 17.13 -29.92 -6.78
CA VAL A 75 16.60 -28.74 -6.05
C VAL A 75 16.59 -29.00 -4.53
N GLY A 76 16.33 -30.26 -4.12
CA GLY A 76 16.32 -30.69 -2.72
C GLY A 76 17.62 -30.39 -1.95
N THR A 77 18.77 -30.35 -2.64
CA THR A 77 20.04 -29.97 -2.02
C THR A 77 19.99 -28.55 -1.43
N TYR A 78 19.34 -27.62 -2.10
CA TYR A 78 19.21 -26.25 -1.65
C TYR A 78 18.07 -26.05 -0.63
N THR A 79 16.90 -26.64 -0.87
CA THR A 79 15.76 -26.48 0.05
C THR A 79 15.99 -27.19 1.39
N ASN A 80 16.60 -28.39 1.38
CA ASN A 80 16.96 -29.08 2.60
C ASN A 80 18.17 -28.41 3.28
N GLY A 81 19.14 -27.92 2.50
CA GLY A 81 20.29 -27.19 3.03
C GLY A 81 19.86 -25.95 3.82
N ALA A 82 18.92 -25.17 3.27
CA ALA A 82 18.36 -24.02 3.98
C ALA A 82 17.65 -24.46 5.29
N LYS A 83 16.86 -25.55 5.28
CA LYS A 83 16.24 -26.09 6.51
C LYS A 83 17.28 -26.51 7.55
N ILE A 84 18.31 -27.25 7.15
CA ILE A 84 19.39 -27.68 8.01
C ILE A 84 20.07 -26.47 8.66
N LEU A 85 20.50 -25.50 7.87
CA LEU A 85 21.24 -24.35 8.36
C LEU A 85 20.39 -23.46 9.27
N ARG A 86 19.12 -23.21 8.93
CA ARG A 86 18.19 -22.48 9.81
C ARG A 86 18.06 -23.15 11.19
N ALA A 87 17.91 -24.46 11.21
CA ALA A 87 17.83 -25.21 12.47
C ALA A 87 19.13 -25.16 13.26
N LEU A 88 20.29 -25.26 12.61
CA LEU A 88 21.60 -25.16 13.24
C LEU A 88 21.86 -23.75 13.80
N ILE A 89 21.47 -22.69 13.08
CA ILE A 89 21.54 -21.31 13.59
C ILE A 89 20.69 -21.20 14.86
N ALA A 90 19.42 -21.64 14.79
CA ALA A 90 18.48 -21.52 15.90
C ALA A 90 18.92 -22.33 17.16
N SER A 91 19.56 -23.47 16.97
CA SER A 91 20.00 -24.34 18.07
C SER A 91 21.38 -23.99 18.64
N SER A 92 22.19 -23.22 17.89
CA SER A 92 23.54 -22.85 18.36
C SER A 92 23.46 -21.76 19.45
N LYS A 93 24.29 -21.90 20.48
CA LYS A 93 24.50 -20.88 21.53
C LYS A 93 25.75 -20.04 21.30
N ASP A 94 26.61 -20.45 20.36
CA ASP A 94 27.84 -19.73 20.00
C ASP A 94 27.57 -18.78 18.86
N GLY A 95 27.69 -17.46 19.10
CA GLY A 95 27.47 -16.41 18.08
C GLY A 95 28.42 -16.49 16.89
N LYS A 96 29.66 -17.00 17.07
CA LYS A 96 30.58 -17.21 15.94
C LYS A 96 30.09 -18.34 15.04
N GLN A 97 29.59 -19.40 15.66
CA GLN A 97 29.05 -20.56 14.95
C GLN A 97 27.74 -20.20 14.25
N GLN A 98 26.86 -19.41 14.89
CA GLN A 98 25.64 -18.89 14.28
C GLN A 98 25.95 -18.06 13.01
N LYS A 99 26.96 -17.16 13.13
CA LYS A 99 27.39 -16.36 11.98
C LYS A 99 27.96 -17.25 10.88
N ALA A 100 28.77 -18.24 11.17
CA ALA A 100 29.30 -19.15 10.16
C ALA A 100 28.19 -19.92 9.42
N TYR A 101 27.18 -20.40 10.13
CA TYR A 101 26.01 -21.04 9.50
C TYR A 101 25.17 -20.07 8.69
N LEU A 102 25.05 -18.80 9.14
CA LEU A 102 24.35 -17.77 8.35
C LEU A 102 25.10 -17.45 7.06
N ASP A 103 26.42 -17.27 7.12
CA ASP A 103 27.24 -17.03 5.94
C ASP A 103 27.11 -18.22 4.94
N GLU A 104 27.03 -19.43 5.45
CA GLU A 104 26.81 -20.63 4.62
C GLU A 104 25.38 -20.68 4.05
N LEU A 105 24.35 -20.27 4.80
CA LEU A 105 22.98 -20.15 4.32
C LEU A 105 22.88 -19.14 3.18
N MET A 106 23.59 -18.02 3.29
CA MET A 106 23.69 -17.04 2.19
C MET A 106 24.33 -17.66 0.95
N ALA A 107 25.41 -18.45 1.12
CA ALA A 107 26.08 -19.16 0.03
C ALA A 107 25.17 -20.22 -0.62
N VAL A 108 24.28 -20.86 0.15
CA VAL A 108 23.27 -21.80 -0.40
C VAL A 108 22.35 -21.10 -1.39
N HIS A 109 21.86 -19.92 -1.06
CA HIS A 109 21.00 -19.14 -1.97
C HIS A 109 21.77 -18.65 -3.20
N ASP A 110 23.00 -18.15 -3.01
CA ASP A 110 23.85 -17.69 -4.11
C ASP A 110 24.17 -18.81 -5.10
N GLN A 111 24.54 -19.98 -4.60
CA GLN A 111 24.80 -21.13 -5.45
C GLN A 111 23.53 -21.63 -6.16
N ARG A 112 22.38 -21.59 -5.48
CA ARG A 112 21.08 -21.93 -6.11
C ARG A 112 20.76 -20.97 -7.28
N ILE A 113 21.01 -19.67 -7.13
CA ILE A 113 20.86 -18.69 -8.21
C ILE A 113 21.84 -19.00 -9.35
N LYS A 114 23.10 -19.28 -9.03
CA LYS A 114 24.14 -19.62 -10.02
C LYS A 114 23.74 -20.81 -10.93
N TYR A 115 23.09 -21.83 -10.36
CA TYR A 115 22.69 -23.04 -11.08
C TYR A 115 21.19 -23.11 -11.39
N LEU A 116 20.49 -21.98 -11.33
CA LEU A 116 19.03 -21.88 -11.43
C LEU A 116 18.49 -22.55 -12.72
N ASP A 117 19.11 -22.27 -13.86
CA ASP A 117 18.65 -22.78 -15.15
C ASP A 117 18.77 -24.31 -15.23
N GLN A 118 19.86 -24.87 -14.70
CA GLN A 118 20.07 -26.33 -14.65
C GLN A 118 19.06 -26.97 -13.68
N LEU A 119 18.84 -26.38 -12.51
CA LEU A 119 17.91 -26.87 -11.51
C LEU A 119 16.46 -26.82 -12.00
N ASN A 120 16.08 -25.75 -12.69
CA ASN A 120 14.73 -25.60 -13.26
C ASN A 120 14.43 -26.61 -14.38
N LYS A 121 15.43 -27.18 -15.03
CA LYS A 121 15.24 -28.28 -16.00
C LYS A 121 14.86 -29.61 -15.34
N LEU A 122 15.13 -29.75 -14.03
CA LEU A 122 14.90 -30.97 -13.27
C LEU A 122 13.48 -31.07 -12.67
N VAL A 123 12.72 -29.99 -12.67
CA VAL A 123 11.43 -29.89 -11.95
C VAL A 123 10.34 -29.28 -12.83
N LYS A 124 9.07 -29.65 -12.54
CA LYS A 124 7.92 -29.06 -13.22
C LYS A 124 7.63 -27.64 -12.74
N ALA A 125 7.60 -27.45 -11.41
CA ALA A 125 7.41 -26.14 -10.78
C ALA A 125 8.75 -25.41 -10.73
N LYS A 126 8.92 -24.45 -11.63
CA LYS A 126 10.13 -23.63 -11.71
C LYS A 126 10.10 -22.53 -10.64
N THR A 127 11.26 -22.10 -10.18
CA THR A 127 11.42 -20.93 -9.32
C THR A 127 12.13 -19.81 -10.09
N THR A 128 12.01 -18.59 -9.62
CA THR A 128 12.64 -17.42 -10.22
C THR A 128 13.88 -16.99 -9.41
N LYS A 129 14.73 -16.16 -10.01
CA LYS A 129 15.84 -15.51 -9.29
C LYS A 129 15.30 -14.64 -8.16
N GLY A 130 14.24 -13.86 -8.42
CA GLY A 130 13.64 -12.96 -7.44
C GLY A 130 13.10 -13.72 -6.22
N ALA A 131 12.40 -14.84 -6.41
CA ALA A 131 11.92 -15.67 -5.32
C ALA A 131 13.05 -16.24 -4.45
N ILE A 132 14.19 -16.65 -5.04
CA ILE A 132 15.35 -17.13 -4.27
C ILE A 132 16.02 -15.97 -3.55
N LEU A 133 16.15 -14.81 -4.18
CA LEU A 133 16.73 -13.62 -3.58
C LEU A 133 15.87 -13.11 -2.42
N GLY A 134 14.53 -13.17 -2.55
CA GLY A 134 13.59 -12.84 -1.47
C GLY A 134 13.78 -13.76 -0.26
N MET A 135 13.88 -15.07 -0.48
CA MET A 135 14.21 -16.02 0.62
C MET A 135 15.58 -15.74 1.24
N LYS A 136 16.59 -15.37 0.44
CA LYS A 136 17.92 -14.97 0.93
C LYS A 136 17.83 -13.75 1.84
N ALA A 137 17.11 -12.72 1.40
CA ALA A 137 16.91 -11.49 2.16
C ALA A 137 16.18 -11.78 3.48
N HIS A 138 15.10 -12.56 3.43
CA HIS A 138 14.34 -12.98 4.60
C HIS A 138 15.22 -13.69 5.64
N ASP A 139 15.98 -14.71 5.22
CA ASP A 139 16.90 -15.41 6.09
C ASP A 139 17.95 -14.48 6.71
N TYR A 140 18.52 -13.58 5.90
CA TYR A 140 19.49 -12.61 6.36
C TYR A 140 18.91 -11.67 7.41
N ILE A 141 17.71 -11.13 7.19
CA ILE A 141 17.03 -10.22 8.14
C ILE A 141 16.75 -10.93 9.46
N ILE A 142 16.15 -12.13 9.40
CA ILE A 142 15.75 -12.86 10.61
C ILE A 142 16.94 -13.31 11.43
N PHE A 143 17.93 -13.92 10.80
CA PHE A 143 19.04 -14.54 11.53
C PHE A 143 20.18 -13.58 11.89
N SER A 144 20.25 -12.40 11.26
CA SER A 144 21.13 -11.31 11.72
C SER A 144 20.54 -10.54 12.89
N GLY A 145 19.23 -10.55 13.08
CA GLY A 145 18.52 -9.87 14.17
C GLY A 145 18.84 -8.38 14.26
N GLN A 146 19.36 -7.96 15.41
CA GLN A 146 19.77 -6.56 15.64
C GLN A 146 21.09 -6.19 14.94
N ASN A 147 21.88 -7.16 14.51
CA ASN A 147 23.17 -6.96 13.83
C ASN A 147 23.04 -6.94 12.31
N VAL A 148 21.81 -6.84 11.77
CA VAL A 148 21.57 -6.79 10.33
C VAL A 148 22.23 -5.56 9.71
N ASP A 149 22.98 -5.74 8.61
CA ASP A 149 23.36 -4.62 7.76
C ASP A 149 22.12 -4.17 6.99
N VAL A 150 21.56 -3.05 7.44
CA VAL A 150 20.30 -2.50 6.93
C VAL A 150 20.40 -2.17 5.42
N ASN A 151 21.54 -1.66 4.96
CA ASN A 151 21.72 -1.33 3.55
C ASN A 151 21.80 -2.57 2.67
N GLN A 152 22.54 -3.58 3.13
CA GLN A 152 22.65 -4.86 2.42
C GLN A 152 21.28 -5.56 2.35
N ALA A 153 20.57 -5.66 3.47
CA ALA A 153 19.23 -6.27 3.53
C ALA A 153 18.22 -5.52 2.64
N TYR A 154 18.22 -4.19 2.74
CA TYR A 154 17.35 -3.34 1.92
C TYR A 154 17.56 -3.56 0.42
N ASN A 155 18.81 -3.55 -0.04
CA ASN A 155 19.10 -3.76 -1.46
C ASN A 155 18.67 -5.14 -1.95
N MET A 156 18.89 -6.20 -1.14
CA MET A 156 18.47 -7.56 -1.50
C MET A 156 16.96 -7.71 -1.60
N VAL A 157 16.21 -7.26 -0.58
CA VAL A 157 14.74 -7.42 -0.59
C VAL A 157 14.10 -6.53 -1.63
N LYS A 158 14.62 -5.31 -1.85
CA LYS A 158 14.14 -4.40 -2.89
C LYS A 158 14.30 -5.01 -4.28
N GLU A 159 15.52 -5.50 -4.63
CA GLU A 159 15.74 -6.19 -5.90
C GLU A 159 14.77 -7.35 -6.09
N ALA A 160 14.56 -8.16 -5.04
CA ALA A 160 13.66 -9.31 -5.11
C ALA A 160 12.20 -8.90 -5.35
N VAL A 161 11.70 -7.90 -4.62
CA VAL A 161 10.32 -7.39 -4.77
C VAL A 161 10.11 -6.72 -6.14
N GLU A 162 11.10 -5.97 -6.64
CA GLU A 162 11.04 -5.35 -7.97
C GLU A 162 11.02 -6.39 -9.10
N MET A 163 11.67 -7.54 -8.92
CA MET A 163 11.63 -8.65 -9.88
C MET A 163 10.31 -9.42 -9.86
N GLU A 164 9.75 -9.68 -8.68
CA GLU A 164 8.57 -10.54 -8.52
C GLU A 164 7.25 -9.76 -8.53
N LYS A 165 7.26 -8.50 -8.08
CA LYS A 165 6.09 -7.62 -7.97
C LYS A 165 4.93 -8.30 -7.25
N GLU A 166 3.75 -8.41 -7.88
CA GLU A 166 2.57 -9.09 -7.37
C GLU A 166 2.75 -10.61 -7.19
N ASN A 167 3.79 -11.21 -7.77
CA ASN A 167 4.13 -12.62 -7.56
C ASN A 167 5.06 -12.84 -6.36
N SER A 168 5.42 -11.77 -5.62
CA SER A 168 6.20 -11.89 -4.39
C SER A 168 5.46 -12.71 -3.35
N ASP A 169 6.20 -13.57 -2.64
CA ASP A 169 5.66 -14.21 -1.44
C ASP A 169 5.28 -13.16 -0.39
N TYR A 170 4.22 -13.40 0.37
CA TYR A 170 3.67 -12.46 1.36
C TYR A 170 4.69 -11.90 2.35
N PHE A 171 5.70 -12.70 2.76
CA PHE A 171 6.74 -12.26 3.69
C PHE A 171 7.68 -11.22 3.06
N MET A 172 7.89 -11.24 1.73
CA MET A 172 8.74 -10.26 1.05
C MET A 172 8.18 -8.84 1.15
N PHE A 173 6.86 -8.68 1.14
CA PHE A 173 6.19 -7.40 1.35
C PHE A 173 6.45 -6.86 2.76
N GLN A 174 6.39 -7.74 3.77
CA GLN A 174 6.66 -7.36 5.17
C GLN A 174 8.12 -7.02 5.38
N ASP A 175 9.05 -7.87 4.88
CA ASP A 175 10.48 -7.66 4.99
C ASP A 175 10.92 -6.34 4.33
N MET A 176 10.34 -6.01 3.17
CA MET A 176 10.62 -4.76 2.47
C MET A 176 10.26 -3.55 3.34
N MET A 177 9.08 -3.55 3.95
CA MET A 177 8.66 -2.42 4.79
C MET A 177 9.36 -2.39 6.14
N ASP A 178 9.66 -3.56 6.76
CA ASP A 178 10.45 -3.61 7.99
C ASP A 178 11.84 -3.01 7.77
N ILE A 179 12.56 -3.48 6.75
CA ILE A 179 13.94 -3.03 6.53
C ILE A 179 14.01 -1.58 6.02
N SER A 180 13.04 -1.14 5.20
CA SER A 180 12.93 0.26 4.77
C SER A 180 12.63 1.18 5.96
N SER A 181 11.79 0.74 6.91
CA SER A 181 11.53 1.44 8.18
C SER A 181 12.78 1.53 9.07
N ARG A 182 13.57 0.45 9.17
CA ARG A 182 14.85 0.47 9.89
C ARG A 182 15.85 1.42 9.22
N LYS A 183 15.89 1.44 7.90
CA LYS A 183 16.73 2.36 7.13
C LYS A 183 16.34 3.82 7.35
N LEU A 184 15.05 4.12 7.38
CA LEU A 184 14.54 5.46 7.70
C LEU A 184 15.00 5.96 9.09
N LYS A 185 15.09 5.06 10.08
CA LYS A 185 15.53 5.42 11.44
C LYS A 185 17.01 5.81 11.51
N VAL A 186 17.84 5.28 10.61
CA VAL A 186 19.29 5.54 10.59
C VAL A 186 19.70 6.55 9.51
N ASP A 187 18.85 6.79 8.51
CA ASP A 187 19.07 7.75 7.42
C ASP A 187 17.80 8.55 7.14
N SER A 188 17.74 9.79 7.60
CA SER A 188 16.62 10.69 7.38
C SER A 188 16.38 11.04 5.90
N ASN A 189 17.37 10.91 5.04
CA ASN A 189 17.22 11.14 3.60
C ASN A 189 16.43 10.01 2.91
N HIS A 190 16.27 8.87 3.58
CA HIS A 190 15.48 7.75 3.09
C HIS A 190 13.95 7.99 3.10
N LYS A 191 13.49 9.11 3.66
CA LYS A 191 12.06 9.39 3.89
C LYS A 191 11.21 9.33 2.63
N GLU A 192 11.66 9.95 1.55
CA GLU A 192 10.94 9.89 0.26
C GLU A 192 10.93 8.47 -0.31
N GLN A 193 12.09 7.80 -0.29
CA GLN A 193 12.19 6.43 -0.78
C GLN A 193 11.31 5.48 0.04
N PHE A 194 11.21 5.67 1.35
CA PHE A 194 10.31 4.90 2.20
C PHE A 194 8.84 5.02 1.80
N ILE A 195 8.41 6.24 1.42
CA ILE A 195 7.05 6.46 0.89
C ILE A 195 6.87 5.73 -0.45
N GLN A 196 7.86 5.81 -1.35
CA GLN A 196 7.82 5.10 -2.64
C GLN A 196 7.81 3.58 -2.44
N ASP A 197 8.61 3.06 -1.51
CA ASP A 197 8.64 1.64 -1.16
C ASP A 197 7.26 1.17 -0.67
N TYR A 198 6.62 1.95 0.23
CA TYR A 198 5.27 1.65 0.71
C TYR A 198 4.25 1.57 -0.43
N LEU A 199 4.25 2.56 -1.33
CA LEU A 199 3.28 2.61 -2.42
C LEU A 199 3.44 1.44 -3.40
N ALA A 200 4.68 1.11 -3.74
CA ALA A 200 4.97 -0.03 -4.60
C ALA A 200 4.53 -1.34 -3.94
N VAL A 201 4.92 -1.56 -2.68
CA VAL A 201 4.61 -2.78 -1.92
C VAL A 201 3.11 -2.92 -1.67
N ALA A 202 2.43 -1.85 -1.26
CA ALA A 202 0.98 -1.86 -1.06
C ALA A 202 0.23 -2.20 -2.36
N GLY A 203 0.66 -1.61 -3.49
CA GLY A 203 0.10 -1.92 -4.81
C GLY A 203 0.31 -3.37 -5.22
N TYR A 204 1.52 -3.91 -5.05
CA TYR A 204 1.81 -5.31 -5.37
C TYR A 204 1.06 -6.28 -4.44
N ALA A 205 1.00 -6.00 -3.14
CA ALA A 205 0.27 -6.82 -2.18
C ALA A 205 -1.24 -6.83 -2.44
N ASP A 206 -1.81 -5.70 -2.87
CA ASP A 206 -3.21 -5.61 -3.31
C ASP A 206 -3.48 -6.45 -4.55
N ALA A 207 -2.61 -6.38 -5.55
CA ALA A 207 -2.72 -7.17 -6.77
C ALA A 207 -2.60 -8.67 -6.46
N ALA A 208 -1.61 -9.07 -5.64
CA ALA A 208 -1.44 -10.43 -5.16
C ALA A 208 -2.69 -10.95 -4.42
N PHE A 209 -3.24 -10.15 -3.50
CA PHE A 209 -4.45 -10.51 -2.76
C PHE A 209 -5.67 -10.74 -3.66
N LYS A 210 -5.86 -9.89 -4.67
CA LYS A 210 -6.95 -10.02 -5.65
C LYS A 210 -6.79 -11.26 -6.55
N ALA A 211 -5.55 -11.63 -6.86
CA ALA A 211 -5.24 -12.79 -7.70
C ALA A 211 -5.30 -14.12 -6.92
N ALA A 212 -5.11 -14.10 -5.60
CA ALA A 212 -5.08 -15.28 -4.76
C ALA A 212 -6.43 -16.00 -4.72
N THR A 213 -6.42 -17.30 -5.02
CA THR A 213 -7.64 -18.13 -5.03
C THR A 213 -7.78 -19.03 -3.81
N LYS A 214 -6.69 -19.29 -3.10
CA LYS A 214 -6.66 -20.16 -1.93
C LYS A 214 -6.89 -19.36 -0.65
N LYS A 215 -7.80 -19.83 0.20
CA LYS A 215 -8.15 -19.15 1.46
C LYS A 215 -6.94 -18.86 2.37
N ASN A 216 -6.03 -19.83 2.50
CA ASN A 216 -4.84 -19.64 3.34
C ASN A 216 -3.89 -18.57 2.77
N GLU A 217 -3.72 -18.53 1.45
CA GLU A 217 -2.92 -17.54 0.76
C GLU A 217 -3.52 -16.14 0.93
N GLN A 218 -4.83 -15.99 0.72
CA GLN A 218 -5.56 -14.74 0.98
C GLN A 218 -5.39 -14.28 2.42
N GLN A 219 -5.45 -15.19 3.40
CA GLN A 219 -5.26 -14.84 4.80
C GLN A 219 -3.85 -14.32 5.08
N MET A 220 -2.80 -14.99 4.55
CA MET A 220 -1.41 -14.55 4.71
C MET A 220 -1.15 -13.20 4.02
N LEU A 221 -1.67 -13.00 2.82
CA LEU A 221 -1.57 -11.74 2.11
C LEU A 221 -2.32 -10.62 2.83
N LYS A 222 -3.49 -10.90 3.43
CA LYS A 222 -4.19 -9.92 4.27
C LYS A 222 -3.34 -9.48 5.46
N ILE A 223 -2.76 -10.41 6.20
CA ILE A 223 -1.86 -10.11 7.32
C ILE A 223 -0.66 -9.29 6.84
N ALA A 224 -0.07 -9.66 5.69
CA ALA A 224 1.05 -8.92 5.12
C ALA A 224 0.66 -7.47 4.79
N LYS A 225 -0.51 -7.24 4.19
CA LYS A 225 -1.04 -5.90 3.90
C LYS A 225 -1.25 -5.09 5.18
N ASP A 226 -1.90 -5.67 6.19
CA ASP A 226 -2.14 -5.01 7.47
C ASP A 226 -0.80 -4.58 8.13
N ASN A 227 0.25 -5.42 8.03
CA ASN A 227 1.59 -5.10 8.53
C ASN A 227 2.29 -4.02 7.71
N VAL A 228 2.20 -4.06 6.37
CA VAL A 228 2.73 -3.03 5.46
C VAL A 228 2.16 -1.67 5.81
N ASP A 229 0.83 -1.57 5.98
CA ASP A 229 0.15 -0.34 6.37
C ASP A 229 0.58 0.13 7.78
N ALA A 230 0.73 -0.80 8.73
CA ALA A 230 1.19 -0.48 10.09
C ALA A 230 2.60 0.10 10.11
N TYR A 231 3.55 -0.42 9.33
CA TYR A 231 4.90 0.16 9.20
C TYR A 231 4.84 1.60 8.70
N PHE A 232 4.00 1.86 7.70
CA PHE A 232 3.86 3.19 7.11
C PHE A 232 3.24 4.19 8.10
N ILE A 233 2.12 3.83 8.72
CA ILE A 233 1.41 4.68 9.70
C ILE A 233 2.32 5.00 10.89
N ASN A 234 2.99 3.99 11.45
CA ASN A 234 3.84 4.14 12.62
C ASN A 234 5.16 4.88 12.34
N SER A 235 5.53 5.06 11.08
CA SER A 235 6.75 5.80 10.70
C SER A 235 6.64 7.31 10.94
N GLY A 236 5.42 7.86 11.06
CA GLY A 236 5.16 9.30 11.11
C GLY A 236 5.45 10.04 9.80
N THR A 237 5.69 9.34 8.69
CA THR A 237 5.94 9.97 7.37
C THR A 237 4.68 10.28 6.59
N ALA A 238 3.55 9.66 6.94
CA ALA A 238 2.26 9.75 6.26
C ALA A 238 1.48 11.05 6.58
N THR A 239 2.16 12.18 6.77
CA THR A 239 1.51 13.48 7.01
C THR A 239 1.49 14.33 5.76
N CYS A 240 0.42 15.10 5.57
CA CYS A 240 0.29 15.98 4.41
C CYS A 240 1.40 17.03 4.37
N GLU A 241 1.84 17.54 5.52
CA GLU A 241 2.98 18.45 5.65
C GLU A 241 4.28 17.83 5.08
N ASN A 242 4.56 16.57 5.44
CA ASN A 242 5.72 15.85 4.92
C ASN A 242 5.64 15.64 3.42
N LEU A 243 4.47 15.28 2.91
CA LEU A 243 4.26 15.08 1.46
C LEU A 243 4.41 16.39 0.70
N GLN A 244 3.86 17.50 1.23
CA GLN A 244 4.03 18.84 0.67
C GLN A 244 5.51 19.23 0.61
N ALA A 245 6.25 19.01 1.70
CA ALA A 245 7.69 19.36 1.76
C ALA A 245 8.54 18.54 0.76
N ILE A 246 8.17 17.27 0.52
CA ILE A 246 8.87 16.38 -0.41
C ILE A 246 8.50 16.68 -1.87
N TYR A 247 7.20 16.77 -2.17
CA TYR A 247 6.71 16.82 -3.53
C TYR A 247 6.57 18.25 -4.09
N GLY A 248 6.33 19.28 -3.26
CA GLY A 248 6.17 20.65 -3.73
C GLY A 248 7.33 21.13 -4.61
N PRO A 249 8.59 21.11 -4.15
CA PRO A 249 9.73 21.54 -4.96
C PRO A 249 9.93 20.69 -6.22
N LYS A 250 9.58 19.42 -6.17
CA LYS A 250 9.78 18.47 -7.28
C LYS A 250 8.71 18.57 -8.35
N VAL A 251 7.47 18.86 -8.00
CA VAL A 251 6.39 19.14 -8.95
C VAL A 251 6.76 20.34 -9.82
N ALA A 252 7.28 21.41 -9.21
CA ALA A 252 7.72 22.60 -9.93
C ALA A 252 8.82 22.28 -10.98
N GLN A 253 9.71 21.34 -10.67
CA GLN A 253 10.80 20.90 -11.55
C GLN A 253 10.37 19.90 -12.63
N ASN A 254 9.23 19.20 -12.42
CA ASN A 254 8.74 18.11 -13.27
C ASN A 254 7.40 18.40 -13.95
N LYS A 255 7.07 19.69 -14.18
CA LYS A 255 5.76 20.09 -14.78
C LYS A 255 5.50 19.51 -16.18
N SER A 256 6.51 19.05 -16.89
CA SER A 256 6.39 18.38 -18.20
C SER A 256 6.48 16.85 -18.14
N ASN A 257 6.62 16.26 -16.96
CA ASN A 257 6.68 14.81 -16.78
C ASN A 257 5.34 14.27 -16.28
N LEU A 258 4.46 13.90 -17.21
CA LEU A 258 3.11 13.45 -16.92
C LEU A 258 3.06 12.25 -15.96
N GLU A 259 3.93 11.27 -16.14
CA GLU A 259 3.97 10.09 -15.28
C GLU A 259 4.33 10.44 -13.83
N TYR A 260 5.29 11.33 -13.64
CA TYR A 260 5.64 11.82 -12.31
C TYR A 260 4.48 12.58 -11.66
N LEU A 261 3.81 13.45 -12.43
CA LEU A 261 2.66 14.21 -11.93
C LEU A 261 1.50 13.29 -11.54
N LYS A 262 1.20 12.26 -12.35
CA LYS A 262 0.18 11.23 -12.03
C LYS A 262 0.53 10.47 -10.75
N GLN A 263 1.80 10.13 -10.53
CA GLN A 263 2.25 9.50 -9.29
C GLN A 263 2.00 10.40 -8.07
N VAL A 264 2.39 11.68 -8.14
CA VAL A 264 2.16 12.62 -7.04
C VAL A 264 0.66 12.78 -6.75
N ILE A 265 -0.18 12.94 -7.76
CA ILE A 265 -1.63 13.05 -7.61
C ILE A 265 -2.19 11.80 -6.91
N SER A 266 -1.81 10.61 -7.38
CA SER A 266 -2.26 9.33 -6.81
C SER A 266 -1.86 9.18 -5.33
N ILE A 267 -0.63 9.51 -4.98
CA ILE A 267 -0.11 9.50 -3.61
C ILE A 267 -0.91 10.44 -2.71
N MET A 268 -1.08 11.69 -3.15
CA MET A 268 -1.80 12.70 -2.39
C MET A 268 -3.28 12.33 -2.17
N GLN A 269 -3.92 11.72 -3.17
CA GLN A 269 -5.30 11.21 -3.06
C GLN A 269 -5.39 10.03 -2.09
N LEU A 270 -4.51 9.03 -2.22
CA LEU A 270 -4.47 7.84 -1.37
C LEU A 270 -4.34 8.23 0.11
N LEU A 271 -3.49 9.21 0.40
CA LEU A 271 -3.23 9.69 1.76
C LEU A 271 -4.15 10.85 2.20
N LYS A 272 -5.19 11.15 1.41
CA LYS A 272 -6.18 12.21 1.68
C LYS A 272 -5.56 13.61 1.85
N CYS A 273 -4.42 13.86 1.19
CA CYS A 273 -3.69 15.12 1.23
C CYS A 273 -4.02 16.01 0.02
N THR A 274 -5.27 16.01 -0.43
CA THR A 274 -5.75 16.74 -1.60
C THR A 274 -5.93 18.24 -1.37
N ASN A 275 -5.57 18.73 -0.17
CA ASN A 275 -5.59 20.15 0.19
C ASN A 275 -4.22 20.84 0.06
N GLU A 276 -3.18 20.10 -0.32
CA GLU A 276 -1.82 20.60 -0.41
C GLU A 276 -1.52 21.23 -1.77
N GLU A 277 -0.61 22.24 -1.78
CA GLU A 277 -0.22 22.95 -3.00
C GLU A 277 0.38 22.00 -4.05
N ALA A 278 1.21 21.03 -3.63
CA ALA A 278 1.79 20.04 -4.52
C ALA A 278 0.73 19.23 -5.30
N TYR A 279 -0.40 18.90 -4.65
CA TYR A 279 -1.52 18.24 -5.31
C TYR A 279 -2.15 19.14 -6.38
N PHE A 280 -2.35 20.41 -6.06
CA PHE A 280 -2.96 21.36 -6.98
C PHE A 280 -2.08 21.64 -8.21
N GLU A 281 -0.79 21.93 -7.98
CA GLU A 281 0.17 22.19 -9.06
C GLU A 281 0.36 20.94 -9.95
N ALA A 282 0.46 19.75 -9.36
CA ALA A 282 0.54 18.51 -10.11
C ALA A 282 -0.74 18.27 -10.95
N SER A 283 -1.92 18.52 -10.37
CA SER A 283 -3.21 18.36 -11.05
C SER A 283 -3.37 19.34 -12.22
N GLU A 284 -2.99 20.61 -12.03
CA GLU A 284 -3.06 21.63 -13.09
C GLU A 284 -2.13 21.29 -14.26
N ALA A 285 -0.87 20.93 -13.95
CA ALA A 285 0.11 20.57 -14.97
C ALA A 285 -0.28 19.28 -15.71
N ALA A 286 -0.73 18.25 -14.99
CA ALA A 286 -1.18 17.00 -15.61
C ALA A 286 -2.45 17.19 -16.45
N HIS A 287 -3.41 17.99 -15.97
CA HIS A 287 -4.65 18.28 -16.68
C HIS A 287 -4.41 18.99 -17.99
N ALA A 288 -3.44 19.91 -18.04
CA ALA A 288 -3.06 20.60 -19.27
C ALA A 288 -2.49 19.66 -20.35
N MET A 289 -1.91 18.53 -19.93
CA MET A 289 -1.30 17.52 -20.83
C MET A 289 -2.31 16.41 -21.18
N GLU A 290 -3.01 15.90 -20.20
CA GLU A 290 -3.98 14.79 -20.33
C GLU A 290 -5.12 14.99 -19.33
N PRO A 291 -6.27 15.55 -19.75
CA PRO A 291 -7.43 15.73 -18.88
C PRO A 291 -8.00 14.39 -18.39
N THR A 292 -8.11 14.26 -17.07
CA THR A 292 -8.78 13.12 -16.41
C THR A 292 -9.73 13.63 -15.33
N ALA A 293 -10.66 12.80 -14.87
CA ALA A 293 -11.56 13.16 -13.77
C ALA A 293 -10.78 13.59 -12.52
N ALA A 294 -9.72 12.86 -12.17
CA ALA A 294 -8.86 13.13 -11.02
C ALA A 294 -8.13 14.48 -11.14
N THR A 295 -7.54 14.77 -12.29
CA THR A 295 -6.84 16.05 -12.53
C THR A 295 -7.81 17.22 -12.57
N ALA A 296 -8.99 17.06 -13.17
CA ALA A 296 -10.05 18.07 -13.17
C ALA A 296 -10.54 18.36 -11.75
N ALA A 297 -10.80 17.33 -10.91
CA ALA A 297 -11.18 17.52 -9.51
C ALA A 297 -10.12 18.29 -8.73
N GLY A 298 -8.84 17.97 -8.94
CA GLY A 298 -7.71 18.70 -8.33
C GLY A 298 -7.70 20.17 -8.70
N CYS A 299 -7.90 20.51 -9.98
CA CYS A 299 -8.05 21.88 -10.43
C CYS A 299 -9.27 22.55 -9.80
N GLY A 300 -10.40 21.84 -9.69
CA GLY A 300 -11.60 22.34 -9.02
C GLY A 300 -11.33 22.79 -7.59
N TYR A 301 -10.63 21.97 -6.79
CA TYR A 301 -10.23 22.34 -5.43
C TYR A 301 -9.25 23.51 -5.39
N MET A 302 -8.26 23.54 -6.30
CA MET A 302 -7.31 24.63 -6.40
C MET A 302 -8.01 25.98 -6.64
N TYR A 303 -8.89 26.05 -7.63
CA TYR A 303 -9.60 27.31 -7.95
C TYR A 303 -10.58 27.71 -6.86
N TYR A 304 -11.19 26.77 -6.15
CA TYR A 304 -11.96 27.05 -4.94
C TYR A 304 -11.12 27.77 -3.87
N LYS A 305 -9.92 27.25 -3.58
CA LYS A 305 -8.98 27.88 -2.64
C LYS A 305 -8.53 29.26 -3.10
N LYS A 306 -8.29 29.44 -4.39
CA LYS A 306 -7.98 30.75 -5.01
C LYS A 306 -9.17 31.70 -4.99
N GLY A 307 -10.37 31.25 -4.64
CA GLY A 307 -11.59 32.05 -4.57
C GLY A 307 -12.31 32.21 -5.93
N ASP A 308 -11.82 31.60 -6.98
CA ASP A 308 -12.45 31.60 -8.32
C ASP A 308 -13.48 30.49 -8.43
N ILE A 309 -14.70 30.79 -8.00
CA ILE A 309 -15.79 29.82 -7.87
C ILE A 309 -16.24 29.29 -9.22
N GLU A 310 -16.36 30.16 -10.23
CA GLU A 310 -16.86 29.74 -11.54
C GLU A 310 -15.85 28.80 -12.25
N LYS A 311 -14.56 29.07 -12.14
CA LYS A 311 -13.54 28.13 -12.63
C LYS A 311 -13.54 26.81 -11.83
N SER A 312 -13.68 26.88 -10.51
CA SER A 312 -13.81 25.70 -9.67
C SER A 312 -14.96 24.79 -10.13
N LEU A 313 -16.14 25.38 -10.37
CA LEU A 313 -17.31 24.63 -10.85
C LEU A 313 -17.10 24.06 -12.25
N ASN A 314 -16.51 24.83 -13.16
CA ASN A 314 -16.19 24.34 -14.50
C ASN A 314 -15.31 23.08 -14.45
N TYR A 315 -14.28 23.08 -13.59
CA TYR A 315 -13.43 21.91 -13.43
C TYR A 315 -14.14 20.73 -12.73
N PHE A 316 -15.03 20.98 -11.76
CA PHE A 316 -15.85 19.89 -11.19
C PHE A 316 -16.83 19.33 -12.22
N ASP A 317 -17.42 20.15 -13.11
CA ASP A 317 -18.25 19.66 -14.19
C ASP A 317 -17.45 18.78 -15.16
N GLN A 318 -16.23 19.19 -15.54
CA GLN A 318 -15.33 18.33 -16.31
C GLN A 318 -15.01 17.01 -15.59
N ALA A 319 -14.77 17.07 -14.28
CA ALA A 319 -14.53 15.86 -13.48
C ALA A 319 -15.74 14.92 -13.50
N ILE A 320 -16.96 15.45 -13.41
CA ILE A 320 -18.22 14.68 -13.49
C ILE A 320 -18.39 14.06 -14.88
N GLU A 321 -18.06 14.78 -15.95
CA GLU A 321 -18.18 14.29 -17.32
C GLU A 321 -17.15 13.18 -17.63
N LEU A 322 -15.90 13.36 -17.21
CA LEU A 322 -14.79 12.43 -17.46
C LEU A 322 -14.86 11.17 -16.61
N GLU A 323 -15.53 11.22 -15.46
CA GLU A 323 -15.64 10.08 -14.53
C GLU A 323 -16.56 9.01 -15.11
N GLN A 324 -16.27 7.73 -14.85
CA GLN A 324 -17.12 6.61 -15.25
C GLN A 324 -17.81 5.95 -14.05
N ASP A 325 -17.18 5.97 -12.86
CA ASP A 325 -17.74 5.41 -11.65
C ASP A 325 -18.87 6.31 -11.10
N PRO A 326 -20.11 5.78 -10.95
CA PRO A 326 -21.22 6.57 -10.43
C PRO A 326 -21.00 7.11 -9.02
N VAL A 327 -20.25 6.38 -8.16
CA VAL A 327 -19.95 6.82 -6.81
C VAL A 327 -19.01 8.01 -6.84
N GLU A 328 -17.98 7.97 -7.69
CA GLU A 328 -17.05 9.08 -7.86
C GLU A 328 -17.70 10.28 -8.60
N LYS A 329 -18.62 10.05 -9.55
CA LYS A 329 -19.49 11.11 -10.10
C LYS A 329 -20.28 11.83 -9.00
N ALA A 330 -20.88 11.04 -8.10
CA ALA A 330 -21.61 11.61 -6.97
C ALA A 330 -20.69 12.40 -6.03
N ASN A 331 -19.46 11.93 -5.79
CA ASN A 331 -18.47 12.64 -5.00
C ASN A 331 -18.09 14.00 -5.62
N ASN A 332 -17.85 14.06 -6.91
CA ASN A 332 -17.54 15.31 -7.62
C ASN A 332 -18.73 16.29 -7.61
N CYS A 333 -19.96 15.80 -7.76
CA CYS A 333 -21.16 16.61 -7.60
C CYS A 333 -21.30 17.16 -6.17
N TYR A 334 -21.06 16.33 -5.15
CA TYR A 334 -21.08 16.75 -3.75
C TYR A 334 -20.05 17.86 -3.49
N ASN A 335 -18.83 17.73 -4.03
CA ASN A 335 -17.78 18.74 -3.89
C ASN A 335 -18.18 20.08 -4.50
N ALA A 336 -18.77 20.08 -5.69
CA ALA A 336 -19.35 21.29 -6.32
C ALA A 336 -20.45 21.91 -5.45
N ALA A 337 -21.32 21.08 -4.85
CA ALA A 337 -22.37 21.56 -3.95
C ALA A 337 -21.79 22.22 -2.69
N VAL A 338 -20.72 21.65 -2.10
CA VAL A 338 -20.01 22.22 -0.94
C VAL A 338 -19.40 23.59 -1.27
N VAL A 339 -18.77 23.71 -2.46
CA VAL A 339 -18.22 24.98 -2.96
C VAL A 339 -19.30 26.05 -3.01
N LEU A 340 -20.45 25.75 -3.62
CA LEU A 340 -21.57 26.65 -3.75
C LEU A 340 -22.23 27.00 -2.40
N MET A 341 -22.35 26.00 -1.51
CA MET A 341 -22.87 26.22 -0.15
C MET A 341 -21.98 27.20 0.64
N SER A 342 -20.65 27.10 0.52
CA SER A 342 -19.70 28.01 1.18
C SER A 342 -19.90 29.48 0.76
N LYS A 343 -20.43 29.69 -0.44
CA LYS A 343 -20.79 31.02 -1.00
C LYS A 343 -22.26 31.36 -0.84
N LYS A 344 -23.02 30.60 -0.06
CA LYS A 344 -24.45 30.76 0.19
C LYS A 344 -25.32 30.70 -1.09
N GLN A 345 -24.81 30.08 -2.15
CA GLN A 345 -25.54 29.86 -3.39
C GLN A 345 -26.42 28.60 -3.28
N TYR A 346 -27.33 28.58 -2.31
CA TYR A 346 -28.02 27.35 -1.85
C TYR A 346 -28.87 26.69 -2.96
N SER A 347 -29.51 27.45 -3.83
CA SER A 347 -30.30 26.89 -4.95
C SER A 347 -29.42 26.08 -5.90
N ARG A 348 -28.28 26.64 -6.33
CA ARG A 348 -27.34 25.94 -7.22
C ARG A 348 -26.70 24.74 -6.46
N ALA A 349 -26.33 24.93 -5.21
CA ALA A 349 -25.77 23.86 -4.36
C ALA A 349 -26.74 22.68 -4.25
N LYS A 350 -28.03 22.93 -4.03
CA LYS A 350 -29.06 21.88 -3.98
C LYS A 350 -29.16 21.11 -5.30
N GLN A 351 -29.04 21.79 -6.46
CA GLN A 351 -29.04 21.11 -7.77
C GLN A 351 -27.88 20.08 -7.86
N TYR A 352 -26.66 20.47 -7.49
CA TYR A 352 -25.52 19.57 -7.48
C TYR A 352 -25.66 18.45 -6.43
N ALA A 353 -26.18 18.74 -5.22
CA ALA A 353 -26.43 17.71 -4.22
C ALA A 353 -27.47 16.69 -4.70
N ASN A 354 -28.53 17.13 -5.37
CA ASN A 354 -29.52 16.23 -5.99
C ASN A 354 -28.91 15.43 -7.16
N LYS A 355 -28.03 16.04 -7.97
CA LYS A 355 -27.27 15.32 -9.01
C LYS A 355 -26.37 14.26 -8.40
N ALA A 356 -25.74 14.52 -7.25
CA ALA A 356 -24.99 13.52 -6.50
C ALA A 356 -25.87 12.33 -6.06
N ILE A 357 -27.07 12.63 -5.53
CA ILE A 357 -28.03 11.60 -5.12
C ILE A 357 -28.54 10.79 -6.34
N SER A 358 -28.68 11.40 -7.51
CA SER A 358 -29.09 10.67 -8.72
C SER A 358 -28.05 9.69 -9.23
N PHE A 359 -26.76 9.97 -9.03
CA PHE A 359 -25.66 9.03 -9.34
C PHE A 359 -25.46 7.99 -8.24
N ASN A 360 -25.63 8.37 -6.97
CA ASN A 360 -25.52 7.46 -5.83
C ASN A 360 -26.63 7.75 -4.81
N ALA A 361 -27.72 6.97 -4.88
CA ALA A 361 -28.86 7.10 -3.97
C ALA A 361 -28.52 6.88 -2.48
N ASN A 362 -27.38 6.24 -2.19
CA ASN A 362 -26.85 5.97 -0.84
C ASN A 362 -25.88 7.07 -0.36
N SER A 363 -25.77 8.19 -1.02
CA SER A 363 -24.93 9.31 -0.60
C SER A 363 -25.54 10.05 0.60
N GLY A 364 -25.43 9.50 1.80
CA GLY A 364 -25.95 10.10 3.04
C GLY A 364 -25.43 11.52 3.27
N LYS A 365 -24.16 11.78 2.98
CA LYS A 365 -23.56 13.12 3.05
C LYS A 365 -24.26 14.19 2.18
N SER A 366 -24.81 13.79 1.02
CA SER A 366 -25.54 14.74 0.15
C SER A 366 -26.88 15.12 0.76
N TYR A 367 -27.57 14.19 1.42
CA TYR A 367 -28.80 14.51 2.16
C TYR A 367 -28.50 15.40 3.38
N ILE A 368 -27.42 15.15 4.12
CA ILE A 368 -26.99 16.02 5.22
C ILE A 368 -26.68 17.43 4.73
N LEU A 369 -25.97 17.56 3.61
CA LEU A 369 -25.65 18.86 3.01
C LEU A 369 -26.93 19.64 2.64
N ILE A 370 -27.93 18.97 2.06
CA ILE A 370 -29.22 19.59 1.76
C ILE A 370 -29.92 20.06 3.05
N ALA A 371 -29.94 19.23 4.09
CA ALA A 371 -30.50 19.59 5.40
C ALA A 371 -29.83 20.83 5.99
N GLN A 372 -28.48 20.87 5.95
CA GLN A 372 -27.71 22.02 6.44
C GLN A 372 -27.99 23.31 5.66
N MET A 373 -28.14 23.20 4.33
CA MET A 373 -28.52 24.35 3.50
C MET A 373 -29.91 24.89 3.86
N TYR A 374 -30.89 24.00 4.07
CA TYR A 374 -32.25 24.40 4.50
C TYR A 374 -32.22 25.08 5.88
N ALA A 375 -31.47 24.53 6.82
CA ALA A 375 -31.32 25.11 8.14
C ALA A 375 -30.57 26.46 8.13
N ALA A 376 -29.62 26.64 7.19
CA ALA A 376 -28.87 27.90 7.05
C ALA A 376 -29.67 29.05 6.41
N SER A 377 -30.75 28.74 5.69
CA SER A 377 -31.61 29.74 5.03
C SER A 377 -33.08 29.26 5.04
N PRO A 378 -33.72 29.19 6.23
CA PRO A 378 -35.03 28.59 6.40
C PRO A 378 -36.20 29.51 5.95
N SER A 379 -35.91 30.79 5.74
CA SER A 379 -36.94 31.82 5.48
C SER A 379 -37.41 31.78 4.04
N TRP A 380 -38.74 31.68 3.85
CA TRP A 380 -39.42 31.64 2.58
C TRP A 380 -40.83 32.30 2.60
N SER A 381 -41.30 32.65 3.81
CA SER A 381 -42.60 33.25 4.03
C SER A 381 -42.45 34.48 4.91
N ASP A 382 -43.41 35.38 4.85
CA ASP A 382 -43.49 36.56 5.73
C ASP A 382 -43.88 36.12 7.18
N GLU A 383 -44.54 34.96 7.30
CA GLU A 383 -44.92 34.39 8.61
C GLU A 383 -43.77 33.62 9.27
N ALA A 384 -43.30 34.11 10.43
CA ALA A 384 -42.15 33.52 11.15
C ALA A 384 -42.41 32.05 11.54
N ALA A 385 -43.64 31.72 11.93
CA ALA A 385 -44.00 30.35 12.31
C ALA A 385 -44.01 29.41 11.08
N MET A 386 -44.39 29.87 9.88
CA MET A 386 -44.26 29.09 8.65
C MET A 386 -42.81 28.83 8.29
N ASN A 387 -41.90 29.78 8.51
CA ASN A 387 -40.47 29.59 8.29
C ASN A 387 -39.89 28.49 9.20
N LYS A 388 -40.39 28.32 10.45
CA LYS A 388 -40.00 27.22 11.32
C LYS A 388 -40.42 25.84 10.76
N CYS A 389 -41.45 25.75 9.93
CA CYS A 389 -41.85 24.49 9.28
C CYS A 389 -40.75 23.94 8.36
N THR A 390 -39.81 24.75 7.90
CA THR A 390 -38.62 24.31 7.16
C THR A 390 -37.83 23.25 7.91
N TYR A 391 -37.82 23.33 9.26
CA TYR A 391 -37.08 22.37 10.06
C TYR A 391 -37.69 20.94 10.02
N PHE A 392 -38.97 20.78 9.67
CA PHE A 392 -39.50 19.43 9.38
C PHE A 392 -38.86 18.86 8.10
N ALA A 393 -38.66 19.65 7.06
CA ALA A 393 -37.95 19.22 5.85
C ALA A 393 -36.46 18.93 6.14
N VAL A 394 -35.81 19.71 7.03
CA VAL A 394 -34.46 19.40 7.52
C VAL A 394 -34.42 18.04 8.16
N LEU A 395 -35.34 17.74 9.08
CA LEU A 395 -35.41 16.44 9.78
C LEU A 395 -35.70 15.28 8.81
N ASP A 396 -36.53 15.51 7.76
CA ASP A 396 -36.78 14.51 6.72
C ASP A 396 -35.51 14.14 5.95
N LYS A 397 -34.71 15.13 5.58
CA LYS A 397 -33.42 14.88 4.89
C LYS A 397 -32.42 14.15 5.78
N LEU A 398 -32.32 14.51 7.06
CA LEU A 398 -31.44 13.82 8.01
C LEU A 398 -31.89 12.39 8.30
N ALA A 399 -33.20 12.17 8.45
CA ALA A 399 -33.76 10.83 8.57
C ALA A 399 -33.46 9.97 7.34
N ARG A 400 -33.57 10.56 6.16
CA ARG A 400 -33.21 9.90 4.90
C ARG A 400 -31.72 9.59 4.84
N ALA A 401 -30.84 10.52 5.22
CA ALA A 401 -29.39 10.34 5.22
C ALA A 401 -28.98 9.07 5.98
N LYS A 402 -29.41 8.92 7.25
CA LYS A 402 -29.08 7.74 8.06
C LYS A 402 -29.74 6.46 7.59
N SER A 403 -30.90 6.55 6.89
CA SER A 403 -31.57 5.37 6.36
C SER A 403 -30.89 4.75 5.16
N VAL A 404 -30.15 5.55 4.38
CA VAL A 404 -29.47 5.11 3.15
C VAL A 404 -27.97 4.87 3.35
N ASP A 405 -27.38 5.49 4.36
CA ASP A 405 -25.95 5.42 4.64
C ASP A 405 -25.69 5.33 6.15
N PRO A 406 -25.47 4.12 6.67
CA PRO A 406 -25.17 3.93 8.10
C PRO A 406 -23.90 4.67 8.56
N SER A 407 -22.97 4.97 7.66
CA SER A 407 -21.71 5.65 8.04
C SER A 407 -21.90 7.08 8.53
N VAL A 408 -23.02 7.72 8.17
CA VAL A 408 -23.36 9.09 8.59
C VAL A 408 -24.41 9.13 9.72
N GLU A 409 -24.76 7.98 10.30
CA GLU A 409 -25.85 7.90 11.30
C GLU A 409 -25.57 8.76 12.53
N GLU A 410 -24.36 8.74 13.06
CA GLU A 410 -23.99 9.52 14.24
C GLU A 410 -24.12 11.02 13.98
N GLU A 411 -23.61 11.49 12.85
CA GLU A 411 -23.71 12.90 12.45
C GLU A 411 -25.17 13.31 12.23
N ALA A 412 -25.94 12.49 11.54
CA ALA A 412 -27.36 12.75 11.30
C ALA A 412 -28.16 12.81 12.61
N ASN A 413 -27.92 11.89 13.54
CA ASN A 413 -28.59 11.90 14.86
C ASN A 413 -28.23 13.14 15.68
N LYS A 414 -26.97 13.57 15.68
CA LYS A 414 -26.53 14.81 16.31
C LYS A 414 -27.28 16.01 15.74
N LEU A 415 -27.35 16.12 14.42
CA LEU A 415 -28.04 17.23 13.74
C LEU A 415 -29.57 17.19 13.96
N ILE A 416 -30.19 15.99 14.01
CA ILE A 416 -31.60 15.82 14.38
C ILE A 416 -31.84 16.36 15.78
N GLY A 417 -30.98 16.02 16.75
CA GLY A 417 -31.07 16.56 18.12
C GLY A 417 -31.03 18.08 18.18
N ILE A 418 -30.19 18.71 17.36
CA ILE A 418 -30.07 20.17 17.27
C ILE A 418 -31.33 20.78 16.63
N TYR A 419 -31.69 20.31 15.44
CA TYR A 419 -32.71 20.97 14.61
C TYR A 419 -34.15 20.68 15.03
N SER A 420 -34.41 19.60 15.79
CA SER A 420 -35.74 19.33 16.36
C SER A 420 -36.21 20.45 17.32
N GLY A 421 -35.29 21.14 17.98
CA GLY A 421 -35.62 22.28 18.85
C GLY A 421 -36.05 23.55 18.12
N TYR A 422 -35.88 23.60 16.78
CA TYR A 422 -36.24 24.75 15.96
C TYR A 422 -37.58 24.60 15.22
N THR A 423 -38.24 23.42 15.33
CA THR A 423 -39.58 23.22 14.75
C THR A 423 -40.60 24.11 15.44
N PRO A 424 -41.71 24.47 14.76
CA PRO A 424 -42.78 25.26 15.38
C PRO A 424 -43.38 24.49 16.57
N LYS A 425 -43.78 25.24 17.60
CA LYS A 425 -44.57 24.68 18.75
C LYS A 425 -46.03 24.49 18.38
N ASP A 426 -46.76 23.71 19.16
CA ASP A 426 -48.19 23.47 18.94
C ASP A 426 -49.01 24.76 18.91
N GLU A 427 -48.60 25.77 19.72
CA GLU A 427 -49.22 27.10 19.72
C GLU A 427 -49.00 27.84 18.37
N ASP A 428 -47.75 27.80 17.84
CA ASP A 428 -47.42 28.39 16.57
C ASP A 428 -48.24 27.76 15.43
N LEU A 429 -48.39 26.41 15.46
CA LEU A 429 -49.17 25.65 14.49
C LEU A 429 -50.66 25.97 14.56
N PHE A 430 -51.21 26.10 15.76
CA PHE A 430 -52.60 26.42 16.00
C PHE A 430 -52.98 27.78 15.38
N PHE A 431 -52.12 28.82 15.56
CA PHE A 431 -52.33 30.12 14.96
C PHE A 431 -52.30 30.10 13.41
N LEU A 432 -51.56 29.15 12.85
CA LEU A 432 -51.48 28.94 11.39
C LEU A 432 -52.67 28.08 10.86
N GLY A 433 -53.53 27.57 11.72
CA GLY A 433 -54.58 26.63 11.34
C GLY A 433 -54.06 25.26 10.93
N LEU A 434 -52.83 24.90 11.39
CA LEU A 434 -52.17 23.67 11.06
C LEU A 434 -52.14 22.73 12.25
N LYS A 435 -52.13 21.44 12.00
CA LYS A 435 -52.05 20.39 13.05
C LYS A 435 -51.10 19.28 12.66
N LYS A 436 -50.72 18.48 13.63
CA LYS A 436 -49.90 17.30 13.42
C LYS A 436 -50.50 16.37 12.37
N GLY A 437 -49.67 15.96 11.42
CA GLY A 437 -50.06 15.14 10.26
C GLY A 437 -50.37 15.92 8.98
N ASP A 438 -50.59 17.23 9.09
CA ASP A 438 -50.86 18.09 7.92
C ASP A 438 -49.58 18.18 7.07
N THR A 439 -49.80 18.43 5.78
CA THR A 439 -48.73 18.61 4.79
C THR A 439 -48.49 20.10 4.59
N VAL A 440 -47.21 20.52 4.63
CA VAL A 440 -46.77 21.88 4.38
C VAL A 440 -45.85 21.92 3.16
N ASN A 441 -46.12 22.83 2.23
CA ASN A 441 -45.24 23.10 1.11
C ASN A 441 -44.30 24.25 1.47
N ILE A 442 -43.03 23.93 1.62
CA ILE A 442 -41.97 24.93 1.88
C ILE A 442 -41.64 25.60 0.56
N GLY A 443 -41.82 26.91 0.52
CA GLY A 443 -41.64 27.71 -0.69
C GLY A 443 -40.22 28.13 -0.98
N GLY A 444 -40.08 29.14 -1.83
CA GLY A 444 -38.81 29.75 -2.22
C GLY A 444 -37.87 28.75 -2.90
N TRP A 445 -36.57 28.90 -2.69
CA TRP A 445 -35.53 28.03 -3.26
C TRP A 445 -35.57 26.61 -2.73
N ILE A 446 -36.20 26.39 -1.54
CA ILE A 446 -36.31 25.08 -0.90
C ILE A 446 -37.24 24.17 -1.68
N GLY A 447 -38.47 24.60 -1.98
CA GLY A 447 -39.40 23.89 -2.86
C GLY A 447 -39.66 22.43 -2.45
N GLU A 448 -39.88 22.16 -1.16
CA GLU A 448 -40.07 20.83 -0.61
C GLU A 448 -41.43 20.69 0.08
N THR A 449 -41.96 19.50 0.05
CA THR A 449 -43.15 19.14 0.81
C THR A 449 -42.80 18.31 2.01
N THR A 450 -43.28 18.67 3.19
CA THR A 450 -43.04 17.94 4.45
C THR A 450 -44.29 17.75 5.26
N LYS A 451 -44.26 16.90 6.27
CA LYS A 451 -45.39 16.67 7.22
C LYS A 451 -45.06 17.23 8.60
N ILE A 452 -46.03 17.85 9.21
CA ILE A 452 -45.98 18.29 10.60
C ILE A 452 -45.97 17.07 11.52
N ARG A 453 -45.07 17.02 12.49
CA ARG A 453 -44.90 15.91 13.43
C ARG A 453 -45.30 16.25 14.86
#